data_1222c21663519088748b69245f02e096
#
_entry.id   1222c21663519088748b69245f02e096
#
_cell.length_a   1.000
_cell.length_b   1.000
_cell.length_c   1.000
_cell.angle_alpha   90.00
_cell.angle_beta   90.00
_cell.angle_gamma   90.00
#
_symmetry.space_group_name_H-M   'P 1'
#
loop_
_entity.id
_entity.type
_entity.pdbx_description
1 polymer ?
#
loop_
_entity_poly.entity_id
_entity_poly.type
_entity_poly.pdbx_seq_one_letter_code
_entity_poly.pdbx_strand_id
1 'polypeptide(L)'
;MSGSSSGHAASHAATRSAGQAAGCPIVLLAGTVLAPEPSVGVVGILAEGGVIARLLSDRSEAPDGAEVYDLGPDAVLVPGMIDVHTHGGWGLRYPDGHDAARTILRRRAESGCTGLLMTVGGSPEEMVTWLPSLADLVEQPTGGAVALGFHIEGPWLNWDAWVSWGARDSSGRELFPPDPDDFFRIQEAARGQIKLVSCAPEFPDALRFIETLSKAGVVPSIGHTTASPQLARDAIQAGVRHATHTFNGMQPLHHRDPGTAGVVLTDPRVVAELIPDGSHVHPIVQQLLYRAKGPDRVALVTDGTRFGGFPQGTYYDGERKLEIRDDLGCWTEKGNLAGSGSPIDRDLAVLTTEGGVPWEHAARMGATVPAIELGLGTHKGRLIPGYDADIAVFAPVPGAMLGGGLRVLPGSDRRCILTMVCGQIVYRREQIQGQEDDARAREDEAMTRQFRAPEVREETARK
;
A
#
# COMPACT_ATOMS: atom_id res chain seq x y z
N MET A 1 23.09 25.42 0.00
CA MET A 1 24.26 24.55 0.17
C MET A 1 23.91 23.21 -0.46
N SER A 2 24.50 22.93 -1.59
CA SER A 2 24.28 21.77 -2.45
C SER A 2 25.16 20.62 -1.96
N GLY A 3 24.57 19.57 -1.37
CA GLY A 3 25.41 18.45 -0.97
C GLY A 3 24.71 17.30 -0.24
N SER A 4 23.65 16.70 -0.79
CA SER A 4 23.18 15.39 -0.33
C SER A 4 22.41 14.56 -1.36
N SER A 5 22.18 15.06 -2.58
CA SER A 5 21.46 14.30 -3.63
C SER A 5 22.34 13.32 -4.42
N SER A 6 23.65 13.41 -4.32
CA SER A 6 24.58 12.54 -5.07
C SER A 6 24.83 11.15 -4.44
N GLY A 7 24.60 11.01 -3.15
CA GLY A 7 24.85 9.74 -2.43
C GLY A 7 23.79 8.66 -2.73
N HIS A 8 22.51 9.03 -2.83
CA HIS A 8 21.42 8.07 -3.09
C HIS A 8 21.40 7.55 -4.53
N ALA A 9 21.68 8.41 -5.51
CA ALA A 9 21.76 8.00 -6.92
C ALA A 9 22.92 7.00 -7.19
N ALA A 10 24.02 7.14 -6.48
CA ALA A 10 25.18 6.23 -6.62
C ALA A 10 24.93 4.86 -5.95
N SER A 11 24.20 4.82 -4.84
CA SER A 11 23.79 3.58 -4.15
C SER A 11 22.82 2.77 -5.02
N HIS A 12 21.81 3.41 -5.63
CA HIS A 12 20.86 2.74 -6.53
C HIS A 12 21.50 2.18 -7.80
N ALA A 13 22.48 2.87 -8.38
CA ALA A 13 23.21 2.37 -9.54
C ALA A 13 24.07 1.12 -9.18
N ALA A 14 24.59 1.06 -7.95
CA ALA A 14 25.39 -0.07 -7.47
C ALA A 14 24.54 -1.32 -7.17
N THR A 15 23.31 -1.14 -6.65
CA THR A 15 22.37 -2.26 -6.43
C THR A 15 21.84 -2.85 -7.74
N ARG A 16 21.71 -2.04 -8.80
CA ARG A 16 21.36 -2.49 -10.15
C ARG A 16 22.43 -3.38 -10.78
N SER A 17 23.71 -3.15 -10.50
CA SER A 17 24.81 -3.84 -11.17
C SER A 17 25.23 -5.19 -10.52
N ALA A 18 24.83 -5.45 -9.28
CA ALA A 18 25.40 -6.58 -8.52
C ALA A 18 24.65 -7.92 -8.68
N GLY A 19 23.50 -7.97 -9.38
CA GLY A 19 22.66 -9.18 -9.43
C GLY A 19 22.01 -9.53 -10.76
N GLN A 20 22.11 -8.72 -11.80
CA GLN A 20 21.44 -8.99 -13.08
C GLN A 20 22.46 -9.38 -14.15
N ALA A 21 22.62 -10.68 -14.39
CA ALA A 21 23.01 -11.17 -15.71
C ALA A 21 22.01 -10.58 -16.71
N ALA A 22 22.48 -10.09 -17.87
CA ALA A 22 21.63 -9.54 -18.93
C ALA A 22 20.58 -10.61 -19.31
N GLY A 23 19.40 -10.53 -18.73
CA GLY A 23 18.26 -11.36 -19.07
C GLY A 23 17.83 -11.06 -20.50
N CYS A 24 17.09 -11.97 -21.12
CA CYS A 24 16.43 -11.73 -22.40
C CYS A 24 15.55 -10.49 -22.29
N PRO A 25 15.55 -9.58 -23.28
CA PRO A 25 14.62 -8.46 -23.31
C PRO A 25 13.16 -8.94 -23.28
N ILE A 26 12.32 -8.27 -22.52
CA ILE A 26 10.89 -8.61 -22.38
C ILE A 26 10.04 -7.52 -23.03
N VAL A 27 9.10 -7.93 -23.85
CA VAL A 27 8.10 -7.07 -24.45
C VAL A 27 6.72 -7.37 -23.87
N LEU A 28 6.08 -6.36 -23.30
CA LEU A 28 4.68 -6.41 -22.88
C LEU A 28 3.82 -5.62 -23.87
N LEU A 29 2.84 -6.28 -24.49
CA LEU A 29 1.86 -5.67 -25.38
C LEU A 29 0.49 -5.66 -24.73
N ALA A 30 -0.23 -4.53 -24.82
CA ALA A 30 -1.56 -4.35 -24.22
C ALA A 30 -2.43 -3.45 -25.09
N GLY A 31 -3.75 -3.48 -24.87
CA GLY A 31 -4.68 -2.58 -25.55
C GLY A 31 -4.56 -1.12 -25.09
N THR A 32 -4.12 -0.90 -23.85
CA THR A 32 -3.88 0.44 -23.28
C THR A 32 -2.59 0.47 -22.49
N VAL A 33 -1.77 1.50 -22.71
CA VAL A 33 -0.55 1.77 -21.93
C VAL A 33 -0.67 3.16 -21.33
N LEU A 34 -0.67 3.27 -20.00
CA LEU A 34 -0.82 4.54 -19.28
C LEU A 34 0.56 5.17 -18.99
N ALA A 35 1.16 5.76 -20.02
CA ALA A 35 2.37 6.56 -19.88
C ALA A 35 2.04 8.03 -19.53
N PRO A 36 2.98 8.83 -18.94
CA PRO A 36 2.71 10.18 -18.43
C PRO A 36 2.34 11.22 -19.51
N GLU A 37 2.84 11.09 -20.72
CA GLU A 37 2.48 11.91 -21.87
C GLU A 37 1.33 11.25 -22.62
N PRO A 38 0.50 11.98 -23.37
CA PRO A 38 -0.53 11.35 -24.16
C PRO A 38 0.10 10.29 -25.06
N SER A 39 0.03 9.05 -24.61
CA SER A 39 0.60 7.87 -25.24
C SER A 39 -0.28 7.40 -26.41
N VAL A 40 -0.73 8.36 -27.21
CA VAL A 40 -1.51 8.06 -28.42
C VAL A 40 -0.67 7.19 -29.34
N GLY A 41 -1.11 5.94 -29.50
CA GLY A 41 -0.43 4.97 -30.35
C GLY A 41 0.62 4.09 -29.66
N VAL A 42 0.84 4.20 -28.34
CA VAL A 42 1.69 3.23 -27.62
C VAL A 42 0.92 1.93 -27.43
N VAL A 43 1.49 0.83 -27.91
CA VAL A 43 0.90 -0.52 -27.84
C VAL A 43 1.67 -1.47 -26.91
N GLY A 44 2.83 -1.04 -26.39
CA GLY A 44 3.63 -1.91 -25.54
C GLY A 44 4.87 -1.24 -24.96
N ILE A 45 5.60 -2.01 -24.15
CA ILE A 45 6.84 -1.62 -23.49
C ILE A 45 7.90 -2.69 -23.73
N LEU A 46 9.12 -2.26 -24.05
CA LEU A 46 10.33 -3.07 -24.01
C LEU A 46 11.04 -2.82 -22.68
N ALA A 47 11.20 -3.86 -21.88
CA ALA A 47 12.01 -3.88 -20.68
C ALA A 47 13.33 -4.63 -20.94
N GLU A 48 14.46 -4.00 -20.60
CA GLU A 48 15.80 -4.54 -20.76
C GLU A 48 16.71 -4.02 -19.64
N GLY A 49 17.54 -4.90 -19.08
CA GLY A 49 18.47 -4.52 -18.02
C GLY A 49 17.80 -3.94 -16.77
N GLY A 50 16.57 -4.36 -16.47
CA GLY A 50 15.82 -3.92 -15.29
C GLY A 50 15.07 -2.60 -15.46
N VAL A 51 15.20 -1.94 -16.63
CA VAL A 51 14.57 -0.65 -16.90
C VAL A 51 13.64 -0.71 -18.11
N ILE A 52 12.77 0.27 -18.22
CA ILE A 52 12.00 0.52 -19.44
C ILE A 52 12.99 1.06 -20.48
N ALA A 53 13.32 0.23 -21.47
CA ALA A 53 14.23 0.64 -22.54
C ALA A 53 13.51 1.54 -23.55
N ARG A 54 12.26 1.19 -23.88
CA ARG A 54 11.51 1.91 -24.92
C ARG A 54 9.99 1.67 -24.78
N LEU A 55 9.19 2.65 -25.17
CA LEU A 55 7.77 2.49 -25.48
C LEU A 55 7.64 2.11 -26.96
N LEU A 56 6.75 1.18 -27.27
CA LEU A 56 6.53 0.66 -28.62
C LEU A 56 5.24 1.24 -29.20
N SER A 57 5.31 1.76 -30.42
CA SER A 57 4.15 2.25 -31.18
C SER A 57 3.58 1.23 -32.15
N ASP A 58 4.34 0.17 -32.42
CA ASP A 58 3.92 -0.97 -33.25
C ASP A 58 4.50 -2.29 -32.69
N ARG A 59 3.76 -3.37 -32.88
CA ARG A 59 4.19 -4.74 -32.45
C ARG A 59 5.45 -5.22 -33.16
N SER A 60 5.68 -4.78 -34.39
CA SER A 60 6.88 -5.13 -35.19
C SER A 60 8.17 -4.49 -34.66
N GLU A 61 8.08 -3.55 -33.71
CA GLU A 61 9.24 -2.96 -33.07
C GLU A 61 9.87 -3.84 -31.98
N ALA A 62 9.25 -4.99 -31.68
CA ALA A 62 9.83 -5.97 -30.76
C ALA A 62 11.17 -6.49 -31.35
N PRO A 63 12.29 -6.43 -30.58
CA PRO A 63 13.57 -6.86 -31.08
C PRO A 63 13.60 -8.40 -31.25
N ASP A 64 14.40 -8.88 -32.21
CA ASP A 64 14.65 -10.30 -32.40
C ASP A 64 15.18 -10.93 -31.09
N GLY A 65 14.60 -12.07 -30.70
CA GLY A 65 15.01 -12.78 -29.50
C GLY A 65 14.42 -12.24 -28.20
N ALA A 66 13.58 -11.20 -28.23
CA ALA A 66 12.82 -10.78 -27.04
C ALA A 66 11.72 -11.78 -26.68
N GLU A 67 11.49 -11.96 -25.39
CA GLU A 67 10.32 -12.68 -24.89
C GLU A 67 9.10 -11.77 -24.96
N VAL A 68 8.09 -12.13 -25.77
CA VAL A 68 6.91 -11.27 -26.04
C VAL A 68 5.68 -11.81 -25.33
N TYR A 69 5.08 -10.97 -24.53
CA TYR A 69 3.79 -11.22 -23.86
C TYR A 69 2.70 -10.35 -24.49
N ASP A 70 1.82 -10.96 -25.29
CA ASP A 70 0.61 -10.29 -25.79
C ASP A 70 -0.52 -10.51 -24.78
N LEU A 71 -0.87 -9.44 -24.07
CA LEU A 71 -1.82 -9.46 -22.95
C LEU A 71 -3.27 -9.16 -23.40
N GLY A 72 -3.44 -8.91 -24.70
CA GLY A 72 -4.75 -8.70 -25.33
C GLY A 72 -5.27 -7.25 -25.29
N PRO A 73 -6.38 -7.01 -26.01
CA PRO A 73 -6.91 -5.67 -26.24
C PRO A 73 -7.54 -5.04 -24.98
N ASP A 74 -8.00 -5.84 -24.04
CA ASP A 74 -8.65 -5.37 -22.81
C ASP A 74 -7.67 -5.11 -21.66
N ALA A 75 -6.40 -5.46 -21.85
CA ALA A 75 -5.35 -5.25 -20.85
C ALA A 75 -4.97 -3.77 -20.76
N VAL A 76 -4.82 -3.28 -19.52
CA VAL A 76 -4.32 -1.94 -19.19
C VAL A 76 -2.99 -2.09 -18.47
N LEU A 77 -1.96 -1.53 -19.05
CA LEU A 77 -0.59 -1.53 -18.55
C LEU A 77 -0.30 -0.20 -17.87
N VAL A 78 0.07 -0.27 -16.60
CA VAL A 78 0.27 0.89 -15.73
C VAL A 78 1.62 0.80 -15.00
N PRO A 79 2.15 1.91 -14.44
CA PRO A 79 3.25 1.81 -13.48
C PRO A 79 2.85 0.89 -12.31
N GLY A 80 3.78 0.08 -11.84
CA GLY A 80 3.52 -0.78 -10.68
C GLY A 80 3.14 0.02 -9.44
N MET A 81 2.16 -0.49 -8.68
CA MET A 81 1.63 0.18 -7.50
C MET A 81 2.65 0.22 -6.37
N ILE A 82 2.67 1.31 -5.63
CA ILE A 82 3.49 1.53 -4.43
C ILE A 82 2.55 1.75 -3.24
N ASP A 83 2.48 0.77 -2.34
CA ASP A 83 1.62 0.82 -1.15
C ASP A 83 2.41 1.33 0.06
N VAL A 84 2.17 2.56 0.48
CA VAL A 84 2.90 3.19 1.60
C VAL A 84 2.30 2.88 2.96
N HIS A 85 1.18 2.12 3.01
CA HIS A 85 0.51 1.79 4.25
C HIS A 85 -0.08 0.37 4.21
N THR A 86 0.66 -0.61 4.76
CA THR A 86 0.21 -2.01 4.86
C THR A 86 0.92 -2.73 6.01
N HIS A 87 0.17 -3.41 6.87
CA HIS A 87 0.67 -4.08 8.08
C HIS A 87 1.00 -5.55 7.90
N GLY A 88 0.50 -6.17 6.84
CA GLY A 88 0.70 -7.60 6.64
C GLY A 88 -0.24 -8.25 5.64
N GLY A 89 -0.49 -9.52 5.80
CA GLY A 89 -1.41 -10.30 4.99
C GLY A 89 -1.22 -11.80 5.23
N TRP A 90 -2.18 -12.61 4.84
CA TRP A 90 -2.13 -14.07 4.85
C TRP A 90 -1.75 -14.66 6.21
N GLY A 91 -2.24 -14.05 7.30
CA GLY A 91 -1.94 -14.46 8.67
C GLY A 91 -0.63 -13.91 9.24
N LEU A 92 0.16 -13.20 8.46
CA LEU A 92 1.49 -12.71 8.78
C LEU A 92 1.52 -11.21 8.99
N ARG A 93 2.43 -10.75 9.86
CA ARG A 93 2.81 -9.33 10.04
C ARG A 93 4.31 -9.19 9.80
N TYR A 94 4.77 -8.00 9.47
CA TYR A 94 6.21 -7.76 9.33
C TYR A 94 7.01 -8.07 10.60
N PRO A 95 6.56 -7.71 11.82
CA PRO A 95 7.25 -8.07 13.06
C PRO A 95 7.32 -9.59 13.36
N ASP A 96 6.58 -10.44 12.63
CA ASP A 96 6.67 -11.91 12.78
C ASP A 96 8.01 -12.45 12.23
N GLY A 97 8.81 -11.60 11.58
CA GLY A 97 10.19 -11.87 11.20
C GLY A 97 10.46 -11.82 9.69
N HIS A 98 11.72 -12.04 9.34
CA HIS A 98 12.25 -11.89 7.97
C HIS A 98 11.49 -12.74 6.92
N ASP A 99 11.20 -14.02 7.22
CA ASP A 99 10.53 -14.92 6.28
C ASP A 99 9.06 -14.55 6.10
N ALA A 100 8.39 -14.10 7.19
CA ALA A 100 7.03 -13.58 7.14
C ALA A 100 6.96 -12.34 6.25
N ALA A 101 7.86 -11.39 6.47
CA ALA A 101 7.94 -10.17 5.66
C ALA A 101 8.22 -10.48 4.18
N ARG A 102 9.15 -11.38 3.87
CA ARG A 102 9.44 -11.83 2.50
C ARG A 102 8.21 -12.47 1.84
N THR A 103 7.46 -13.27 2.59
CA THR A 103 6.22 -13.89 2.09
C THR A 103 5.17 -12.84 1.78
N ILE A 104 4.96 -11.86 2.66
CA ILE A 104 4.03 -10.74 2.40
C ILE A 104 4.44 -9.99 1.14
N LEU A 105 5.73 -9.61 1.01
CA LEU A 105 6.25 -8.88 -0.15
C LEU A 105 6.01 -9.65 -1.46
N ARG A 106 6.24 -10.97 -1.46
CA ARG A 106 5.99 -11.82 -2.63
C ARG A 106 4.51 -11.84 -2.99
N ARG A 107 3.63 -12.04 -2.00
CA ARG A 107 2.18 -12.14 -2.20
C ARG A 107 1.54 -10.79 -2.60
N ARG A 108 2.07 -9.66 -2.14
CA ARG A 108 1.58 -8.34 -2.54
C ARG A 108 1.77 -8.05 -4.03
N ALA A 109 2.79 -8.63 -4.66
CA ALA A 109 2.97 -8.51 -6.11
C ALA A 109 1.83 -9.13 -6.92
N GLU A 110 1.07 -10.08 -6.38
CA GLU A 110 -0.06 -10.72 -7.04
C GLU A 110 -1.22 -9.79 -7.37
N SER A 111 -1.27 -8.65 -6.71
CA SER A 111 -2.27 -7.59 -6.94
C SER A 111 -1.70 -6.36 -7.68
N GLY A 112 -0.45 -6.44 -8.20
CA GLY A 112 0.16 -5.34 -8.95
C GLY A 112 1.02 -4.41 -8.11
N CYS A 113 1.26 -4.72 -6.84
CA CYS A 113 2.16 -3.97 -5.99
C CYS A 113 3.61 -4.30 -6.34
N THR A 114 4.42 -3.31 -6.72
CA THR A 114 5.85 -3.46 -7.06
C THR A 114 6.78 -2.94 -5.99
N GLY A 115 6.26 -2.08 -5.10
CA GLY A 115 7.00 -1.55 -3.96
C GLY A 115 6.08 -1.22 -2.81
N LEU A 116 6.57 -1.28 -1.59
CA LEU A 116 5.78 -0.90 -0.42
C LEU A 116 6.64 -0.42 0.75
N LEU A 117 6.02 0.33 1.66
CA LEU A 117 6.55 0.53 3.00
C LEU A 117 6.00 -0.55 3.92
N MET A 118 6.89 -1.21 4.66
CA MET A 118 6.48 -2.11 5.74
C MET A 118 5.93 -1.26 6.89
N THR A 119 4.61 -1.25 7.07
CA THR A 119 3.97 -0.49 8.16
C THR A 119 4.01 -1.29 9.43
N VAL A 120 4.56 -0.67 10.46
CA VAL A 120 4.79 -1.28 11.75
C VAL A 120 4.49 -0.29 12.87
N GLY A 121 4.09 -0.82 14.01
CA GLY A 121 3.86 -0.07 15.25
C GLY A 121 4.17 -0.95 16.45
N GLY A 122 4.29 -0.33 17.61
CA GLY A 122 4.62 -0.98 18.86
C GLY A 122 5.27 0.02 19.82
N SER A 123 5.73 -0.43 20.96
CA SER A 123 6.58 0.41 21.81
C SER A 123 7.95 0.63 21.17
N PRO A 124 8.66 1.72 21.48
CA PRO A 124 10.04 1.94 21.02
C PRO A 124 10.97 0.75 21.33
N GLU A 125 10.82 0.16 22.51
CA GLU A 125 11.60 -0.99 22.97
C GLU A 125 11.37 -2.23 22.12
N GLU A 126 10.12 -2.51 21.74
CA GLU A 126 9.78 -3.62 20.85
C GLU A 126 10.36 -3.39 19.46
N MET A 127 10.18 -2.19 18.90
CA MET A 127 10.63 -1.86 17.54
C MET A 127 12.15 -2.02 17.36
N VAL A 128 12.96 -1.59 18.32
CA VAL A 128 14.42 -1.76 18.24
C VAL A 128 14.88 -3.22 18.26
N THR A 129 14.04 -4.16 18.69
CA THR A 129 14.39 -5.60 18.73
C THR A 129 14.23 -6.28 17.37
N TRP A 130 13.20 -5.95 16.59
CA TRP A 130 12.90 -6.68 15.35
C TRP A 130 13.19 -5.86 14.07
N LEU A 131 13.25 -4.53 14.12
CA LEU A 131 13.57 -3.69 12.96
C LEU A 131 14.91 -4.05 12.27
N PRO A 132 16.01 -4.37 12.98
CA PRO A 132 17.27 -4.69 12.33
C PRO A 132 17.18 -5.86 11.33
N SER A 133 16.39 -6.89 11.65
CA SER A 133 16.19 -8.05 10.77
C SER A 133 15.35 -7.71 9.54
N LEU A 134 14.39 -6.80 9.66
CA LEU A 134 13.56 -6.33 8.56
C LEU A 134 14.30 -5.34 7.67
N ALA A 135 15.20 -4.54 8.24
CA ALA A 135 16.04 -3.61 7.48
C ALA A 135 16.94 -4.32 6.46
N ASP A 136 17.27 -5.60 6.69
CA ASP A 136 18.00 -6.43 5.73
C ASP A 136 17.21 -6.71 4.44
N LEU A 137 15.89 -6.58 4.45
CA LEU A 137 15.03 -6.77 3.28
C LEU A 137 14.87 -5.51 2.43
N VAL A 138 15.19 -4.34 2.97
CA VAL A 138 14.98 -3.07 2.25
C VAL A 138 15.88 -3.04 1.00
N GLU A 139 15.26 -2.73 -0.14
CA GLU A 139 15.90 -2.70 -1.46
C GLU A 139 16.53 -4.03 -1.91
N GLN A 140 16.20 -5.16 -1.24
CA GLN A 140 16.67 -6.48 -1.66
C GLN A 140 15.65 -7.17 -2.57
N PRO A 141 16.12 -8.02 -3.51
CA PRO A 141 15.23 -8.87 -4.31
C PRO A 141 14.47 -9.84 -3.40
N THR A 142 13.15 -9.80 -3.46
CA THR A 142 12.26 -10.64 -2.64
C THR A 142 11.57 -11.73 -3.43
N GLY A 143 11.60 -11.65 -4.76
CA GLY A 143 10.78 -12.45 -5.67
C GLY A 143 9.35 -11.92 -5.78
N GLY A 144 9.11 -10.68 -5.33
CA GLY A 144 7.83 -9.96 -5.35
C GLY A 144 8.04 -8.46 -5.27
N ALA A 145 7.18 -7.75 -4.54
CA ALA A 145 7.33 -6.32 -4.30
C ALA A 145 8.63 -6.00 -3.54
N VAL A 146 9.21 -4.83 -3.80
CA VAL A 146 10.39 -4.34 -3.09
C VAL A 146 9.96 -3.66 -1.79
N ALA A 147 10.63 -3.96 -0.68
CA ALA A 147 10.52 -3.17 0.54
C ALA A 147 11.28 -1.85 0.34
N LEU A 148 10.56 -0.72 0.35
CA LEU A 148 11.12 0.62 0.11
C LEU A 148 11.53 1.33 1.41
N GLY A 149 11.34 0.69 2.54
CA GLY A 149 11.57 1.21 3.88
C GLY A 149 10.41 0.93 4.81
N PHE A 150 10.28 1.76 5.84
CA PHE A 150 9.27 1.60 6.88
C PHE A 150 8.34 2.81 6.97
N HIS A 151 7.08 2.51 7.25
CA HIS A 151 6.11 3.44 7.80
C HIS A 151 5.90 3.08 9.27
N ILE A 152 6.14 4.03 10.18
CA ILE A 152 5.86 3.84 11.60
C ILE A 152 4.47 4.41 11.90
N GLU A 153 3.52 3.53 12.17
CA GLU A 153 2.18 3.89 12.59
C GLU A 153 1.98 3.58 14.08
N GLY A 154 2.28 4.58 14.89
CA GLY A 154 2.41 4.48 16.35
C GLY A 154 3.87 4.26 16.81
N PRO A 155 4.13 4.48 18.11
CA PRO A 155 3.17 4.63 19.21
C PRO A 155 2.57 6.04 19.40
N TRP A 156 3.04 7.05 18.71
CA TRP A 156 2.72 8.47 18.91
C TRP A 156 1.34 8.89 18.36
N LEU A 157 0.32 8.07 18.64
CA LEU A 157 -1.05 8.19 18.14
C LEU A 157 -2.02 8.41 19.29
N ASN A 158 -3.07 9.19 19.05
CA ASN A 158 -4.15 9.36 20.00
C ASN A 158 -5.17 8.23 19.87
N TRP A 159 -5.02 7.21 20.70
CA TRP A 159 -5.94 6.07 20.73
C TRP A 159 -7.35 6.46 21.22
N ASP A 160 -7.50 7.59 21.93
CA ASP A 160 -8.81 8.16 22.29
C ASP A 160 -9.60 8.64 21.05
N ALA A 161 -8.92 8.92 19.94
CA ALA A 161 -9.61 9.13 18.67
C ALA A 161 -10.41 7.89 18.25
N TRP A 162 -9.98 6.70 18.61
CA TRP A 162 -10.71 5.45 18.45
C TRP A 162 -11.84 5.30 19.46
N VAL A 163 -11.67 5.80 20.66
CA VAL A 163 -12.68 5.76 21.73
C VAL A 163 -13.88 6.65 21.37
N SER A 164 -13.65 7.82 20.79
CA SER A 164 -14.73 8.74 20.37
C SER A 164 -15.64 8.11 19.30
N TRP A 165 -15.16 7.10 18.57
CA TRP A 165 -15.91 6.32 17.59
C TRP A 165 -16.49 5.02 18.15
N GLY A 166 -16.41 4.79 19.47
CA GLY A 166 -16.86 3.57 20.14
C GLY A 166 -15.89 2.39 20.01
N ALA A 167 -14.73 2.58 19.42
CA ALA A 167 -13.66 1.62 19.37
C ALA A 167 -12.82 1.73 20.64
N ARG A 168 -13.27 1.11 21.74
CA ARG A 168 -12.38 0.88 22.87
C ARG A 168 -11.43 -0.25 22.51
N ASP A 169 -10.14 0.04 22.33
CA ASP A 169 -9.14 -0.98 22.52
C ASP A 169 -9.14 -1.34 24.01
N SER A 170 -9.62 -2.55 24.32
CA SER A 170 -9.62 -3.08 25.68
C SER A 170 -8.21 -3.46 26.15
N SER A 171 -7.19 -3.24 25.34
CA SER A 171 -5.82 -3.69 25.60
C SER A 171 -5.04 -2.79 26.54
N GLY A 172 -5.60 -1.65 26.97
CA GLY A 172 -4.89 -0.76 27.91
C GLY A 172 -3.57 -0.24 27.35
N ARG A 173 -3.48 -0.01 26.02
CA ARG A 173 -2.26 0.48 25.41
C ARG A 173 -1.87 1.81 26.04
N GLU A 174 -0.63 1.88 26.49
CA GLU A 174 -0.05 3.10 27.01
C GLU A 174 0.00 4.16 25.91
N LEU A 175 -0.31 5.41 26.28
CA LEU A 175 -0.08 6.57 25.40
C LEU A 175 1.41 6.92 25.51
N PHE A 176 2.08 6.91 24.38
CA PHE A 176 3.47 7.32 24.29
C PHE A 176 3.52 8.77 23.79
N PRO A 177 3.95 9.74 24.61
CA PRO A 177 4.20 11.08 24.10
C PRO A 177 5.35 11.04 23.07
N PRO A 178 5.27 11.87 22.01
CA PRO A 178 6.32 11.94 21.01
C PRO A 178 7.67 12.34 21.61
N ASP A 179 8.68 11.47 21.47
CA ASP A 179 10.04 11.69 21.94
C ASP A 179 11.04 11.57 20.77
N PRO A 180 11.79 12.63 20.44
CA PRO A 180 12.84 12.58 19.44
C PRO A 180 13.92 11.52 19.70
N ASP A 181 14.28 11.27 20.96
CA ASP A 181 15.33 10.30 21.30
C ASP A 181 14.86 8.88 20.98
N ASP A 182 13.60 8.57 21.26
CA ASP A 182 12.99 7.29 20.87
C ASP A 182 12.94 7.15 19.35
N PHE A 183 12.56 8.19 18.63
CA PHE A 183 12.59 8.16 17.18
C PHE A 183 13.99 7.87 16.64
N PHE A 184 15.03 8.53 17.14
CA PHE A 184 16.39 8.29 16.65
C PHE A 184 16.89 6.89 16.98
N ARG A 185 16.55 6.32 18.13
CA ARG A 185 16.85 4.93 18.48
C ARG A 185 16.20 3.95 17.48
N ILE A 186 14.92 4.18 17.16
CA ILE A 186 14.17 3.37 16.20
C ILE A 186 14.74 3.53 14.78
N GLN A 187 15.08 4.78 14.38
CA GLN A 187 15.68 5.07 13.08
C GLN A 187 17.06 4.42 12.92
N GLU A 188 17.85 4.37 13.97
CA GLU A 188 19.14 3.64 14.00
C GLU A 188 18.90 2.13 13.83
N ALA A 189 17.96 1.54 14.56
CA ALA A 189 17.58 0.14 14.45
C ALA A 189 17.07 -0.20 13.04
N ALA A 190 16.33 0.71 12.41
CA ALA A 190 15.87 0.62 11.03
C ALA A 190 16.96 0.97 10.00
N ARG A 191 18.21 1.22 10.42
CA ARG A 191 19.33 1.62 9.56
C ARG A 191 19.04 2.85 8.68
N GLY A 192 18.29 3.81 9.20
CA GLY A 192 17.91 5.01 8.47
C GLY A 192 16.80 4.80 7.45
N GLN A 193 16.09 3.68 7.47
CA GLN A 193 15.09 3.31 6.46
C GLN A 193 13.64 3.68 6.82
N ILE A 194 13.41 4.39 7.92
CA ILE A 194 12.09 4.97 8.20
C ILE A 194 11.87 6.13 7.23
N LYS A 195 10.79 6.07 6.47
CA LYS A 195 10.43 7.07 5.46
C LYS A 195 9.21 7.90 5.85
N LEU A 196 8.27 7.30 6.60
CA LEU A 196 6.99 7.88 6.98
C LEU A 196 6.72 7.60 8.45
N VAL A 197 6.22 8.59 9.19
CA VAL A 197 5.83 8.46 10.60
C VAL A 197 4.47 9.10 10.82
N SER A 198 3.49 8.31 11.24
CA SER A 198 2.19 8.79 11.69
C SER A 198 2.25 9.29 13.12
N CYS A 199 1.72 10.49 13.36
CA CYS A 199 1.67 11.06 14.70
C CYS A 199 0.43 11.96 14.88
N ALA A 200 -0.03 12.05 16.13
CA ALA A 200 -1.11 12.92 16.56
C ALA A 200 -0.53 14.23 17.15
N PRO A 201 -0.90 15.39 16.60
CA PRO A 201 -0.28 16.67 17.01
C PRO A 201 -0.78 17.21 18.35
N GLU A 202 -1.81 16.62 18.96
CA GLU A 202 -2.37 17.06 20.22
C GLU A 202 -1.56 16.67 21.46
N PHE A 203 -0.53 15.84 21.32
CA PHE A 203 0.37 15.54 22.43
C PHE A 203 1.28 16.71 22.77
N PRO A 204 1.71 16.85 24.03
CA PRO A 204 2.76 17.80 24.40
C PRO A 204 3.99 17.60 23.52
N ASP A 205 4.62 18.70 23.10
CA ASP A 205 5.83 18.73 22.24
C ASP A 205 5.69 18.08 20.85
N ALA A 206 4.50 17.62 20.44
CA ALA A 206 4.28 16.96 19.15
C ALA A 206 4.68 17.85 17.95
N LEU A 207 4.45 19.15 17.99
CA LEU A 207 4.88 20.06 16.91
C LEU A 207 6.40 20.09 16.76
N ARG A 208 7.14 20.10 17.88
CA ARG A 208 8.61 20.01 17.87
C ARG A 208 9.10 18.65 17.34
N PHE A 209 8.38 17.57 17.70
CA PHE A 209 8.66 16.24 17.17
C PHE A 209 8.47 16.19 15.65
N ILE A 210 7.35 16.74 15.13
CA ILE A 210 7.07 16.86 13.69
C ILE A 210 8.19 17.63 12.97
N GLU A 211 8.65 18.74 13.53
CA GLU A 211 9.82 19.46 12.99
C GLU A 211 11.07 18.59 12.96
N THR A 212 11.29 17.78 13.99
CA THR A 212 12.45 16.88 14.08
C THR A 212 12.40 15.83 12.97
N LEU A 213 11.25 15.16 12.76
CA LEU A 213 11.05 14.21 11.69
C LEU A 213 11.34 14.85 10.31
N SER A 214 10.77 16.03 10.07
CA SER A 214 10.96 16.75 8.82
C SER A 214 12.44 17.12 8.57
N LYS A 215 13.15 17.57 9.61
CA LYS A 215 14.60 17.87 9.53
C LYS A 215 15.46 16.61 9.32
N ALA A 216 15.00 15.47 9.81
CA ALA A 216 15.64 14.17 9.60
C ALA A 216 15.37 13.58 8.19
N GLY A 217 14.58 14.26 7.33
CA GLY A 217 14.23 13.79 6.00
C GLY A 217 13.16 12.69 5.99
N VAL A 218 12.44 12.52 7.09
CA VAL A 218 11.30 11.60 7.21
C VAL A 218 10.02 12.40 7.02
N VAL A 219 9.03 11.82 6.36
CA VAL A 219 7.73 12.47 6.10
C VAL A 219 6.85 12.35 7.34
N PRO A 220 6.51 13.47 8.03
CA PRO A 220 5.54 13.42 9.12
C PRO A 220 4.13 13.32 8.54
N SER A 221 3.35 12.36 9.04
CA SER A 221 1.95 12.13 8.68
C SER A 221 1.03 12.44 9.87
N ILE A 222 -0.06 13.15 9.62
CA ILE A 222 -1.10 13.35 10.61
C ILE A 222 -2.14 12.24 10.54
N GLY A 223 -2.35 11.52 11.62
CA GLY A 223 -3.31 10.42 11.69
C GLY A 223 -3.66 10.06 13.12
N HIS A 224 -4.73 9.28 13.31
CA HIS A 224 -5.24 8.88 14.63
C HIS A 224 -5.30 10.06 15.62
N THR A 225 -6.05 11.09 15.26
CA THR A 225 -6.00 12.39 15.92
C THR A 225 -7.39 12.98 16.12
N THR A 226 -7.55 13.69 17.23
CA THR A 226 -8.70 14.57 17.52
C THR A 226 -8.34 16.05 17.37
N ALA A 227 -7.25 16.37 16.67
CA ALA A 227 -6.77 17.73 16.51
C ALA A 227 -7.84 18.66 15.93
N SER A 228 -7.93 19.84 16.54
CA SER A 228 -8.76 20.92 16.00
C SER A 228 -8.24 21.38 14.62
N PRO A 229 -9.06 22.05 13.80
CA PRO A 229 -8.59 22.60 12.52
C PRO A 229 -7.38 23.53 12.65
N GLN A 230 -7.29 24.28 13.74
CA GLN A 230 -6.13 25.15 13.98
C GLN A 230 -4.88 24.33 14.27
N LEU A 231 -4.95 23.35 15.16
CA LEU A 231 -3.80 22.49 15.51
C LEU A 231 -3.33 21.69 14.30
N ALA A 232 -4.24 21.18 13.45
CA ALA A 232 -3.86 20.51 12.20
C ALA A 232 -3.08 21.45 11.25
N ARG A 233 -3.48 22.73 11.14
CA ARG A 233 -2.72 23.75 10.38
C ARG A 233 -1.35 24.02 11.00
N ASP A 234 -1.26 24.09 12.32
CA ASP A 234 0.00 24.30 13.02
C ASP A 234 0.96 23.10 12.79
N ALA A 235 0.43 21.87 12.80
CA ALA A 235 1.19 20.67 12.45
C ALA A 235 1.71 20.70 11.00
N ILE A 236 0.90 21.19 10.03
CA ILE A 236 1.33 21.38 8.65
C ILE A 236 2.43 22.46 8.55
N GLN A 237 2.36 23.53 9.34
CA GLN A 237 3.43 24.53 9.41
C GLN A 237 4.70 23.92 10.01
N ALA A 238 4.58 23.07 11.03
CA ALA A 238 5.71 22.37 11.65
C ALA A 238 6.38 21.33 10.72
N GLY A 239 5.69 20.86 9.66
CA GLY A 239 6.32 19.96 8.69
C GLY A 239 5.48 18.81 8.18
N VAL A 240 4.25 18.61 8.66
CA VAL A 240 3.34 17.58 8.12
C VAL A 240 3.14 17.78 6.62
N ARG A 241 3.29 16.68 5.86
CA ARG A 241 3.10 16.64 4.42
C ARG A 241 2.20 15.49 3.96
N HIS A 242 1.83 14.62 4.88
CA HIS A 242 1.03 13.41 4.64
C HIS A 242 -0.11 13.32 5.64
N ALA A 243 -1.20 12.63 5.28
CA ALA A 243 -2.30 12.33 6.19
C ALA A 243 -2.65 10.86 6.08
N THR A 244 -2.49 10.13 7.17
CA THR A 244 -2.71 8.69 7.30
C THR A 244 -4.20 8.39 7.13
N HIS A 245 -4.52 7.42 6.26
CA HIS A 245 -5.87 6.88 5.97
C HIS A 245 -7.01 7.89 6.18
N THR A 246 -6.95 9.00 5.44
CA THR A 246 -7.83 10.17 5.57
C THR A 246 -9.31 9.79 5.81
N PHE A 247 -9.96 10.43 6.75
CA PHE A 247 -11.25 10.17 7.38
C PHE A 247 -11.24 9.10 8.47
N ASN A 248 -10.36 8.10 8.42
CA ASN A 248 -10.28 7.05 9.43
C ASN A 248 -9.43 7.51 10.61
N GLY A 249 -9.82 7.16 11.83
CA GLY A 249 -9.11 7.63 13.04
C GLY A 249 -9.07 9.16 13.20
N MET A 250 -10.01 9.89 12.59
CA MET A 250 -10.17 11.35 12.64
C MET A 250 -11.59 11.69 13.02
N GLN A 251 -11.81 12.92 13.54
CA GLN A 251 -13.16 13.42 13.74
C GLN A 251 -13.92 13.56 12.41
N PRO A 252 -15.24 13.26 12.37
CA PRO A 252 -16.03 13.42 11.16
C PRO A 252 -16.00 14.85 10.63
N LEU A 253 -15.92 14.98 9.30
CA LEU A 253 -16.06 16.26 8.63
C LEU A 253 -17.45 16.84 8.87
N HIS A 254 -17.53 17.95 9.58
CA HIS A 254 -18.77 18.68 9.78
C HIS A 254 -18.64 20.13 9.27
N HIS A 255 -19.68 20.68 8.66
CA HIS A 255 -19.64 21.99 8.00
C HIS A 255 -19.31 23.19 8.91
N ARG A 256 -19.47 23.06 10.24
CA ARG A 256 -19.10 24.06 11.25
C ARG A 256 -17.86 23.68 12.05
N ASP A 257 -17.48 22.41 12.04
CA ASP A 257 -16.28 21.88 12.69
C ASP A 257 -15.63 20.85 11.76
N PRO A 258 -14.81 21.30 10.79
CA PRO A 258 -14.31 20.43 9.73
C PRO A 258 -13.25 19.43 10.19
N GLY A 259 -12.74 19.56 11.43
CA GLY A 259 -11.71 18.67 11.97
C GLY A 259 -10.43 18.64 11.14
N THR A 260 -9.60 17.63 11.40
CA THR A 260 -8.38 17.38 10.64
C THR A 260 -8.70 17.06 9.17
N ALA A 261 -9.74 16.26 8.90
CA ALA A 261 -10.10 15.87 7.53
C ALA A 261 -10.38 17.09 6.64
N GLY A 262 -11.11 18.11 7.14
CA GLY A 262 -11.37 19.33 6.39
C GLY A 262 -10.12 20.14 6.07
N VAL A 263 -9.14 20.16 6.97
CA VAL A 263 -7.83 20.81 6.73
C VAL A 263 -7.05 20.04 5.68
N VAL A 264 -6.98 18.72 5.79
CA VAL A 264 -6.28 17.84 4.81
C VAL A 264 -6.85 18.04 3.41
N LEU A 265 -8.19 18.03 3.26
CA LEU A 265 -8.85 18.21 1.97
C LEU A 265 -8.52 19.55 1.29
N THR A 266 -8.26 20.60 2.09
CA THR A 266 -8.09 21.96 1.57
C THR A 266 -6.65 22.45 1.51
N ASP A 267 -5.69 21.79 2.19
CA ASP A 267 -4.30 22.21 2.15
C ASP A 267 -3.54 21.48 1.01
N PRO A 268 -3.02 22.22 0.01
CA PRO A 268 -2.36 21.63 -1.15
C PRO A 268 -0.98 21.00 -0.84
N ARG A 269 -0.44 21.25 0.35
CA ARG A 269 0.88 20.73 0.76
C ARG A 269 0.81 19.27 1.24
N VAL A 270 -0.38 18.82 1.65
CA VAL A 270 -0.57 17.50 2.26
C VAL A 270 -1.01 16.49 1.20
N VAL A 271 -0.36 15.35 1.13
CA VAL A 271 -0.83 14.16 0.41
C VAL A 271 -1.81 13.42 1.34
N ALA A 272 -2.97 13.06 0.83
CA ALA A 272 -4.00 12.35 1.57
C ALA A 272 -3.97 10.85 1.21
N GLU A 273 -3.73 9.97 2.18
CA GLU A 273 -3.99 8.54 1.95
C GLU A 273 -5.47 8.29 1.76
N LEU A 274 -5.78 7.37 0.87
CA LEU A 274 -7.13 6.88 0.62
C LEU A 274 -7.11 5.35 0.62
N ILE A 275 -7.94 4.72 1.46
CA ILE A 275 -8.27 3.30 1.41
C ILE A 275 -9.53 3.15 0.55
N PRO A 276 -9.42 2.76 -0.73
CA PRO A 276 -10.55 2.81 -1.65
C PRO A 276 -11.34 1.50 -1.73
N ASP A 277 -11.31 0.67 -0.68
CA ASP A 277 -11.97 -0.64 -0.64
C ASP A 277 -13.51 -0.58 -0.65
N GLY A 278 -14.10 0.60 -0.49
CA GLY A 278 -15.54 0.84 -0.44
C GLY A 278 -16.15 0.69 0.96
N SER A 279 -15.40 0.14 1.92
CA SER A 279 -15.81 -0.08 3.32
C SER A 279 -15.27 1.01 4.24
N HIS A 280 -13.96 1.30 4.17
CA HIS A 280 -13.34 2.38 4.93
C HIS A 280 -13.80 3.75 4.46
N VAL A 281 -13.86 3.94 3.15
CA VAL A 281 -14.32 5.19 2.54
C VAL A 281 -15.35 4.87 1.47
N HIS A 282 -16.59 5.29 1.70
CA HIS A 282 -17.68 5.10 0.74
C HIS A 282 -17.33 5.75 -0.62
N PRO A 283 -17.66 5.13 -1.77
CA PRO A 283 -17.25 5.63 -3.09
C PRO A 283 -17.61 7.11 -3.38
N ILE A 284 -18.74 7.61 -2.87
CA ILE A 284 -19.09 9.05 -2.97
C ILE A 284 -18.05 9.92 -2.23
N VAL A 285 -17.54 9.45 -1.09
CA VAL A 285 -16.53 10.19 -0.30
C VAL A 285 -15.15 10.06 -0.94
N GLN A 286 -14.83 8.93 -1.57
CA GLN A 286 -13.63 8.79 -2.42
C GLN A 286 -13.66 9.84 -3.54
N GLN A 287 -14.80 10.01 -4.21
CA GLN A 287 -14.98 11.02 -5.24
C GLN A 287 -14.84 12.45 -4.69
N LEU A 288 -15.35 12.73 -3.48
CA LEU A 288 -15.17 14.01 -2.81
C LEU A 288 -13.69 14.32 -2.57
N LEU A 289 -12.95 13.36 -2.00
CA LEU A 289 -11.51 13.50 -1.73
C LEU A 289 -10.74 13.72 -3.04
N TYR A 290 -10.99 12.91 -4.05
CA TYR A 290 -10.37 13.07 -5.37
C TYR A 290 -10.63 14.45 -5.99
N ARG A 291 -11.86 14.96 -5.94
CA ARG A 291 -12.21 16.28 -6.46
C ARG A 291 -11.57 17.42 -5.68
N ALA A 292 -11.43 17.26 -4.37
CA ALA A 292 -10.83 18.29 -3.52
C ALA A 292 -9.31 18.36 -3.66
N LYS A 293 -8.64 17.19 -3.76
CA LYS A 293 -7.18 17.09 -3.78
C LYS A 293 -6.57 17.02 -5.18
N GLY A 294 -7.33 16.53 -6.15
CA GLY A 294 -6.79 16.14 -7.44
C GLY A 294 -5.89 14.89 -7.35
N PRO A 295 -5.50 14.31 -8.52
CA PRO A 295 -4.75 13.05 -8.56
C PRO A 295 -3.31 13.15 -8.07
N ASP A 296 -2.76 14.36 -7.92
CA ASP A 296 -1.37 14.58 -7.53
C ASP A 296 -1.16 14.72 -6.02
N ARG A 297 -2.24 14.66 -5.24
CA ARG A 297 -2.23 14.84 -3.78
C ARG A 297 -3.04 13.76 -3.05
N VAL A 298 -3.21 12.60 -3.68
CA VAL A 298 -3.80 11.40 -3.07
C VAL A 298 -2.84 10.24 -3.27
N ALA A 299 -2.55 9.52 -2.19
CA ALA A 299 -1.85 8.24 -2.22
C ALA A 299 -2.84 7.11 -1.96
N LEU A 300 -2.94 6.14 -2.87
CA LEU A 300 -3.73 4.93 -2.63
C LEU A 300 -2.98 4.00 -1.71
N VAL A 301 -3.65 3.53 -0.68
CA VAL A 301 -3.10 2.57 0.28
C VAL A 301 -4.11 1.46 0.55
N THR A 302 -3.63 0.30 0.99
CA THR A 302 -4.52 -0.78 1.40
C THR A 302 -4.90 -0.71 2.87
N ASP A 303 -4.03 -0.21 3.74
CA ASP A 303 -4.11 -0.43 5.19
C ASP A 303 -4.38 -1.91 5.52
N GLY A 304 -3.69 -2.78 4.76
CA GLY A 304 -3.91 -4.21 4.77
C GLY A 304 -3.43 -4.84 6.07
N THR A 305 -4.33 -5.53 6.78
CA THR A 305 -4.01 -6.22 8.03
C THR A 305 -3.39 -7.60 7.77
N ARG A 306 -2.99 -8.30 8.85
CA ARG A 306 -2.57 -9.71 8.77
C ARG A 306 -3.62 -10.64 8.16
N PHE A 307 -4.90 -10.27 8.20
CA PHE A 307 -5.99 -11.03 7.61
C PHE A 307 -6.28 -10.68 6.15
N GLY A 308 -5.50 -9.76 5.55
CA GLY A 308 -5.54 -9.48 4.13
C GLY A 308 -5.28 -10.76 3.33
N GLY A 309 -6.08 -10.97 2.28
CA GLY A 309 -6.03 -12.18 1.46
C GLY A 309 -6.75 -13.40 2.04
N PHE A 310 -7.30 -13.31 3.26
CA PHE A 310 -8.15 -14.37 3.80
C PHE A 310 -9.54 -14.36 3.16
N PRO A 311 -10.16 -15.53 2.97
CA PRO A 311 -11.53 -15.60 2.52
C PRO A 311 -12.49 -15.05 3.58
N GLN A 312 -13.72 -14.76 3.16
CA GLN A 312 -14.81 -14.39 4.07
C GLN A 312 -14.94 -15.40 5.22
N GLY A 313 -15.07 -14.90 6.45
CA GLY A 313 -15.17 -15.76 7.62
C GLY A 313 -14.78 -15.05 8.93
N THR A 314 -14.88 -15.81 10.01
CA THR A 314 -14.50 -15.38 11.37
C THR A 314 -13.13 -15.91 11.73
N TYR A 315 -12.27 -15.02 12.24
CA TYR A 315 -10.90 -15.29 12.60
C TYR A 315 -10.56 -14.73 13.97
N TYR A 316 -9.49 -15.23 14.58
CA TYR A 316 -9.05 -14.84 15.92
C TYR A 316 -7.59 -14.40 15.91
N ASP A 317 -7.29 -13.26 16.51
CA ASP A 317 -5.94 -12.78 16.81
C ASP A 317 -5.78 -12.72 18.33
N GLY A 318 -5.28 -13.81 18.91
CA GLY A 318 -5.39 -14.05 20.34
C GLY A 318 -6.86 -14.15 20.77
N GLU A 319 -7.28 -13.34 21.72
CA GLU A 319 -8.67 -13.27 22.19
C GLU A 319 -9.57 -12.37 21.32
N ARG A 320 -8.97 -11.60 20.41
CA ARG A 320 -9.68 -10.66 19.57
C ARG A 320 -10.34 -11.37 18.40
N LYS A 321 -11.66 -11.36 18.36
CA LYS A 321 -12.44 -11.89 17.25
C LYS A 321 -12.61 -10.83 16.17
N LEU A 322 -12.38 -11.23 14.93
CA LEU A 322 -12.47 -10.41 13.73
C LEU A 322 -13.28 -11.16 12.65
N GLU A 323 -13.94 -10.42 11.80
CA GLU A 323 -14.75 -10.95 10.72
C GLU A 323 -14.32 -10.30 9.39
N ILE A 324 -13.93 -11.11 8.43
CA ILE A 324 -13.78 -10.67 7.04
C ILE A 324 -15.15 -10.86 6.36
N ARG A 325 -15.75 -9.78 5.93
CA ARG A 325 -17.05 -9.77 5.26
C ARG A 325 -16.90 -9.83 3.73
N ASP A 326 -18.00 -9.83 3.03
CA ASP A 326 -18.05 -9.83 1.57
C ASP A 326 -17.46 -8.55 0.93
N ASP A 327 -17.40 -7.45 1.71
CA ASP A 327 -16.72 -6.20 1.36
C ASP A 327 -15.19 -6.24 1.52
N LEU A 328 -14.67 -7.35 2.07
CA LEU A 328 -13.26 -7.55 2.47
C LEU A 328 -12.77 -6.59 3.56
N GLY A 329 -13.66 -5.82 4.20
CA GLY A 329 -13.36 -5.11 5.44
C GLY A 329 -13.07 -6.10 6.58
N CYS A 330 -12.08 -5.78 7.41
CA CYS A 330 -11.78 -6.53 8.62
C CYS A 330 -12.54 -5.90 9.80
N TRP A 331 -13.62 -6.57 10.26
CA TRP A 331 -14.57 -6.03 11.22
C TRP A 331 -14.37 -6.62 12.61
N THR A 332 -14.41 -5.78 13.63
CA THR A 332 -14.46 -6.20 15.04
C THR A 332 -15.87 -6.61 15.44
N GLU A 333 -16.02 -7.31 16.56
CA GLU A 333 -17.35 -7.65 17.14
C GLU A 333 -18.22 -6.43 17.46
N LYS A 334 -17.59 -5.27 17.65
CA LYS A 334 -18.28 -3.99 17.91
C LYS A 334 -18.74 -3.29 16.62
N GLY A 335 -18.45 -3.87 15.46
CA GLY A 335 -18.82 -3.30 14.16
C GLY A 335 -17.91 -2.18 13.68
N ASN A 336 -16.69 -2.05 14.22
CA ASN A 336 -15.67 -1.12 13.72
C ASN A 336 -14.71 -1.85 12.79
N LEU A 337 -14.18 -1.13 11.81
CA LEU A 337 -13.10 -1.61 10.97
C LEU A 337 -11.78 -1.68 11.75
N ALA A 338 -10.97 -2.67 11.44
CA ALA A 338 -9.64 -2.89 11.99
C ALA A 338 -8.63 -3.09 10.83
N GLY A 339 -8.71 -2.19 9.86
CA GLY A 339 -7.98 -2.23 8.61
C GLY A 339 -8.66 -3.10 7.54
N SER A 340 -8.02 -3.23 6.38
CA SER A 340 -8.58 -3.89 5.20
C SER A 340 -8.03 -5.28 4.95
N GLY A 341 -8.88 -6.16 4.43
CA GLY A 341 -8.49 -7.43 3.81
C GLY A 341 -8.37 -7.32 2.29
N SER A 342 -8.71 -6.17 1.72
CA SER A 342 -8.80 -5.97 0.28
C SER A 342 -7.41 -5.86 -0.37
N PRO A 343 -7.17 -6.53 -1.52
CA PRO A 343 -5.97 -6.33 -2.31
C PRO A 343 -6.09 -5.07 -3.18
N ILE A 344 -4.96 -4.43 -3.49
CA ILE A 344 -4.92 -3.14 -4.19
C ILE A 344 -5.56 -3.16 -5.60
N ASP A 345 -5.58 -4.29 -6.28
CA ASP A 345 -6.22 -4.42 -7.60
C ASP A 345 -7.75 -4.35 -7.52
N ARG A 346 -8.35 -4.92 -6.45
CA ARG A 346 -9.77 -4.74 -6.18
C ARG A 346 -10.08 -3.29 -5.78
N ASP A 347 -9.24 -2.70 -4.97
CA ASP A 347 -9.37 -1.30 -4.53
C ASP A 347 -9.35 -0.34 -5.73
N LEU A 348 -8.45 -0.57 -6.69
CA LEU A 348 -8.44 0.15 -7.96
C LEU A 348 -9.72 -0.05 -8.77
N ALA A 349 -10.28 -1.27 -8.78
CA ALA A 349 -11.55 -1.52 -9.46
C ALA A 349 -12.71 -0.76 -8.79
N VAL A 350 -12.79 -0.71 -7.46
CA VAL A 350 -13.79 0.10 -6.74
C VAL A 350 -13.63 1.58 -7.07
N LEU A 351 -12.41 2.11 -6.96
CA LEU A 351 -12.11 3.51 -7.20
C LEU A 351 -12.47 3.95 -8.62
N THR A 352 -12.12 3.14 -9.62
CA THR A 352 -12.31 3.51 -11.03
C THR A 352 -13.76 3.32 -11.49
N THR A 353 -14.51 2.39 -10.90
CA THR A 353 -15.91 2.15 -11.24
C THR A 353 -16.86 2.96 -10.37
N GLU A 354 -16.98 2.63 -9.10
CA GLU A 354 -17.90 3.30 -8.17
C GLU A 354 -17.43 4.69 -7.75
N GLY A 355 -16.11 4.88 -7.56
CA GLY A 355 -15.49 6.17 -7.25
C GLY A 355 -15.42 7.10 -8.45
N GLY A 356 -15.57 6.58 -9.67
CA GLY A 356 -15.57 7.36 -10.91
C GLY A 356 -14.25 8.08 -11.21
N VAL A 357 -13.13 7.58 -10.71
CA VAL A 357 -11.79 8.12 -10.96
C VAL A 357 -11.23 7.49 -12.24
N PRO A 358 -10.77 8.29 -13.22
CA PRO A 358 -10.14 7.76 -14.43
C PRO A 358 -8.91 6.91 -14.12
N TRP A 359 -8.66 5.87 -14.90
CA TRP A 359 -7.52 4.96 -14.73
C TRP A 359 -6.17 5.67 -14.68
N GLU A 360 -5.98 6.70 -15.52
CA GLU A 360 -4.75 7.51 -15.56
C GLU A 360 -4.50 8.20 -14.21
N HIS A 361 -5.57 8.70 -13.59
CA HIS A 361 -5.49 9.35 -12.29
C HIS A 361 -5.32 8.33 -11.16
N ALA A 362 -6.02 7.21 -11.21
CA ALA A 362 -5.86 6.12 -10.25
C ALA A 362 -4.42 5.55 -10.26
N ALA A 363 -3.83 5.36 -11.45
CA ALA A 363 -2.44 4.94 -11.59
C ALA A 363 -1.45 5.97 -11.02
N ARG A 364 -1.72 7.29 -11.20
CA ARG A 364 -0.91 8.35 -10.57
C ARG A 364 -1.01 8.32 -9.06
N MET A 365 -2.20 8.16 -8.52
CA MET A 365 -2.46 8.08 -7.07
C MET A 365 -1.82 6.83 -6.46
N GLY A 366 -1.80 5.71 -7.17
CA GLY A 366 -1.25 4.44 -6.68
C GLY A 366 0.24 4.21 -6.96
N ALA A 367 0.86 5.00 -7.83
CA ALA A 367 2.26 4.78 -8.21
C ALA A 367 3.09 6.07 -8.21
N THR A 368 2.67 7.09 -8.96
CA THR A 368 3.48 8.31 -9.15
C THR A 368 3.57 9.16 -7.89
N VAL A 369 2.45 9.37 -7.19
CA VAL A 369 2.39 10.18 -5.97
C VAL A 369 3.24 9.58 -4.87
N PRO A 370 3.06 8.29 -4.48
CA PRO A 370 3.90 7.68 -3.46
C PRO A 370 5.39 7.63 -3.86
N ALA A 371 5.72 7.41 -5.15
CA ALA A 371 7.11 7.45 -5.60
C ALA A 371 7.75 8.83 -5.40
N ILE A 372 7.03 9.91 -5.74
CA ILE A 372 7.51 11.29 -5.56
C ILE A 372 7.70 11.59 -4.06
N GLU A 373 6.75 11.20 -3.24
CA GLU A 373 6.76 11.44 -1.80
C GLU A 373 7.93 10.76 -1.10
N LEU A 374 8.25 9.54 -1.53
CA LEU A 374 9.41 8.79 -1.03
C LEU A 374 10.75 9.23 -1.65
N GLY A 375 10.77 10.25 -2.51
CA GLY A 375 11.98 10.71 -3.20
C GLY A 375 12.44 9.79 -4.34
N LEU A 376 11.60 8.84 -4.77
CA LEU A 376 11.89 7.84 -5.81
C LEU A 376 11.35 8.27 -7.19
N GLY A 377 10.68 9.41 -7.31
CA GLY A 377 9.98 9.87 -8.51
C GLY A 377 10.88 10.14 -9.73
N THR A 378 12.20 10.03 -9.60
CA THR A 378 13.16 10.14 -10.69
C THR A 378 13.43 8.82 -11.42
N HIS A 379 12.98 7.69 -10.85
CA HIS A 379 13.22 6.37 -11.44
C HIS A 379 12.07 5.35 -11.19
N LYS A 380 11.06 5.68 -10.38
CA LYS A 380 9.88 4.84 -10.11
C LYS A 380 8.56 5.59 -10.33
N GLY A 381 7.48 4.85 -10.45
CA GLY A 381 6.11 5.35 -10.47
C GLY A 381 5.66 5.93 -11.82
N ARG A 382 6.42 5.74 -12.91
CA ARG A 382 6.06 6.19 -14.27
C ARG A 382 6.57 5.23 -15.32
N LEU A 383 5.82 5.12 -16.43
CA LEU A 383 6.23 4.35 -17.61
C LEU A 383 7.00 5.27 -18.57
N ILE A 384 8.27 5.54 -18.24
CA ILE A 384 9.17 6.41 -19.03
C ILE A 384 10.47 5.65 -19.31
N PRO A 385 11.05 5.73 -20.52
CA PRO A 385 12.36 5.17 -20.80
C PRO A 385 13.42 5.61 -19.77
N GLY A 386 14.19 4.66 -19.26
CA GLY A 386 15.20 4.85 -18.21
C GLY A 386 14.68 4.67 -16.77
N TYR A 387 13.36 4.62 -16.57
CA TYR A 387 12.78 4.26 -15.27
C TYR A 387 12.86 2.76 -15.03
N ASP A 388 12.80 2.35 -13.76
CA ASP A 388 12.71 0.95 -13.40
C ASP A 388 11.52 0.31 -14.12
N ALA A 389 11.71 -0.88 -14.66
CA ALA A 389 10.63 -1.63 -15.29
C ALA A 389 9.75 -2.27 -14.21
N ASP A 390 9.08 -1.43 -13.43
CA ASP A 390 8.07 -1.77 -12.43
C ASP A 390 6.71 -1.54 -13.06
N ILE A 391 6.04 -2.63 -13.42
CA ILE A 391 4.85 -2.61 -14.27
C ILE A 391 3.78 -3.53 -13.68
N ALA A 392 2.55 -3.04 -13.65
CA ALA A 392 1.38 -3.86 -13.37
C ALA A 392 0.44 -3.87 -14.58
N VAL A 393 -0.17 -5.02 -14.85
CA VAL A 393 -1.14 -5.18 -15.93
C VAL A 393 -2.46 -5.67 -15.37
N PHE A 394 -3.53 -4.96 -15.70
CA PHE A 394 -4.88 -5.26 -15.25
C PHE A 394 -5.78 -5.61 -16.44
N ALA A 395 -6.55 -6.67 -16.29
CA ALA A 395 -7.52 -7.10 -17.31
C ALA A 395 -8.79 -7.67 -16.65
N PRO A 396 -9.89 -7.82 -17.39
CA PRO A 396 -11.07 -8.52 -16.91
C PRO A 396 -10.72 -9.97 -16.52
N VAL A 397 -11.15 -10.39 -15.32
CA VAL A 397 -10.99 -11.75 -14.82
C VAL A 397 -12.39 -12.32 -14.58
N PRO A 398 -12.79 -13.36 -15.32
CA PRO A 398 -14.13 -13.95 -15.16
C PRO A 398 -14.40 -14.37 -13.71
N GLY A 399 -15.57 -14.00 -13.19
CA GLY A 399 -15.98 -14.32 -11.83
C GLY A 399 -15.40 -13.41 -10.73
N ALA A 400 -14.53 -12.47 -11.05
CA ALA A 400 -14.06 -11.49 -10.07
C ALA A 400 -15.18 -10.51 -9.68
N MET A 401 -15.46 -10.43 -8.37
CA MET A 401 -16.54 -9.60 -7.82
C MET A 401 -15.96 -8.53 -6.88
N LEU A 402 -16.70 -7.45 -6.66
CA LEU A 402 -16.34 -6.43 -5.66
C LEU A 402 -16.84 -6.77 -4.25
N GLY A 403 -18.04 -7.37 -4.14
CA GLY A 403 -18.69 -7.64 -2.84
C GLY A 403 -19.23 -6.36 -2.17
N GLY A 404 -19.66 -6.49 -0.91
CA GLY A 404 -20.04 -5.33 -0.07
C GLY A 404 -21.24 -4.52 -0.55
N GLY A 405 -22.11 -5.10 -1.39
CA GLY A 405 -23.24 -4.38 -2.00
C GLY A 405 -22.85 -3.39 -3.08
N LEU A 406 -21.58 -3.34 -3.49
CA LEU A 406 -21.11 -2.53 -4.61
C LEU A 406 -21.69 -3.05 -5.94
N ARG A 407 -21.98 -2.12 -6.86
CA ARG A 407 -22.62 -2.46 -8.12
C ARG A 407 -21.63 -3.16 -9.06
N VAL A 408 -22.14 -4.07 -9.86
CA VAL A 408 -21.39 -4.62 -10.98
C VAL A 408 -21.43 -3.63 -12.13
N LEU A 409 -20.34 -2.88 -12.32
CA LEU A 409 -20.18 -1.92 -13.40
C LEU A 409 -19.12 -2.43 -14.38
N PRO A 410 -19.08 -1.91 -15.64
CA PRO A 410 -17.99 -2.23 -16.56
C PRO A 410 -16.61 -1.94 -15.93
N GLY A 411 -15.74 -2.94 -15.90
CA GLY A 411 -14.41 -2.88 -15.28
C GLY A 411 -14.34 -3.29 -13.82
N SER A 412 -15.46 -3.61 -13.14
CA SER A 412 -15.45 -4.11 -11.75
C SER A 412 -14.80 -5.49 -11.61
N ASP A 413 -14.66 -6.22 -12.69
CA ASP A 413 -14.01 -7.52 -12.80
C ASP A 413 -12.50 -7.44 -13.13
N ARG A 414 -11.95 -6.21 -13.29
CA ARG A 414 -10.51 -6.06 -13.55
C ARG A 414 -9.68 -6.43 -12.33
N ARG A 415 -8.69 -7.29 -12.59
CA ARG A 415 -7.70 -7.71 -11.59
C ARG A 415 -6.31 -7.71 -12.21
N CYS A 416 -5.30 -7.74 -11.38
CA CYS A 416 -3.92 -7.91 -11.81
C CYS A 416 -3.74 -9.28 -12.49
N ILE A 417 -3.16 -9.27 -13.68
CA ILE A 417 -2.81 -10.47 -14.44
C ILE A 417 -1.32 -10.65 -14.63
N LEU A 418 -0.52 -9.60 -14.45
CA LEU A 418 0.94 -9.66 -14.52
C LEU A 418 1.54 -8.52 -13.69
N THR A 419 2.60 -8.86 -12.96
CA THR A 419 3.45 -7.88 -12.27
C THR A 419 4.91 -8.10 -12.64
N MET A 420 5.55 -7.02 -13.06
CA MET A 420 6.99 -6.96 -13.33
C MET A 420 7.65 -6.02 -12.33
N VAL A 421 8.76 -6.46 -11.75
CA VAL A 421 9.57 -5.68 -10.80
C VAL A 421 11.01 -5.65 -11.29
N CYS A 422 11.56 -4.46 -11.49
CA CYS A 422 12.90 -4.28 -12.04
C CYS A 422 13.15 -5.15 -13.29
N GLY A 423 12.18 -5.22 -14.20
CA GLY A 423 12.28 -5.97 -15.46
C GLY A 423 12.10 -7.48 -15.33
N GLN A 424 11.79 -8.01 -14.14
CA GLN A 424 11.50 -9.41 -13.93
C GLN A 424 10.02 -9.64 -13.69
N ILE A 425 9.40 -10.59 -14.40
CA ILE A 425 8.03 -11.00 -14.14
C ILE A 425 8.02 -11.79 -12.83
N VAL A 426 7.45 -11.21 -11.78
CA VAL A 426 7.36 -11.81 -10.44
C VAL A 426 5.99 -12.43 -10.16
N TYR A 427 5.01 -12.07 -10.97
CA TYR A 427 3.67 -12.66 -10.93
C TYR A 427 3.06 -12.66 -12.33
N ARG A 428 2.41 -13.76 -12.66
CA ARG A 428 1.57 -13.92 -13.85
C ARG A 428 0.39 -14.81 -13.49
N ARG A 429 -0.80 -14.31 -13.71
CA ARG A 429 -2.02 -15.11 -13.59
C ARG A 429 -2.09 -16.04 -14.80
N GLU A 430 -1.92 -17.33 -14.58
CA GLU A 430 -2.12 -18.31 -15.64
C GLU A 430 -3.61 -18.41 -15.98
N GLN A 431 -3.94 -18.54 -17.27
CA GLN A 431 -5.29 -18.89 -17.70
C GLN A 431 -5.55 -20.31 -17.22
N ILE A 432 -6.43 -20.42 -16.25
CA ILE A 432 -6.74 -21.55 -15.39
C ILE A 432 -6.71 -22.90 -16.14
N GLN A 433 -5.74 -23.73 -15.83
CA GLN A 433 -5.87 -25.19 -15.87
C GLN A 433 -5.65 -25.70 -14.42
N GLY A 434 -6.71 -25.78 -13.70
CA GLY A 434 -7.09 -26.49 -12.47
C GLY A 434 -6.10 -26.98 -11.41
N GLN A 435 -4.79 -27.08 -11.62
CA GLN A 435 -3.87 -27.75 -10.71
C GLN A 435 -3.02 -26.82 -9.83
N GLU A 436 -2.69 -25.61 -10.28
CA GLU A 436 -1.92 -24.67 -9.46
C GLU A 436 -2.82 -23.88 -8.49
N ASP A 437 -4.08 -23.59 -8.88
CA ASP A 437 -5.08 -23.00 -7.98
C ASP A 437 -5.38 -23.93 -6.79
N ASP A 438 -5.36 -25.24 -6.98
CA ASP A 438 -5.57 -26.21 -5.90
C ASP A 438 -4.42 -26.24 -4.87
N ALA A 439 -3.16 -26.06 -5.30
CA ALA A 439 -2.01 -26.02 -4.39
C ALA A 439 -2.02 -24.74 -3.56
N ARG A 440 -2.33 -23.63 -4.21
CA ARG A 440 -2.41 -22.30 -3.58
C ARG A 440 -3.60 -22.20 -2.63
N ALA A 441 -4.78 -22.67 -3.04
CA ALA A 441 -5.96 -22.75 -2.17
C ALA A 441 -5.70 -23.59 -0.92
N ARG A 442 -4.90 -24.67 -1.02
CA ARG A 442 -4.48 -25.49 0.14
C ARG A 442 -3.51 -24.76 1.05
N GLU A 443 -2.57 -23.98 0.50
CA GLU A 443 -1.66 -23.13 1.28
C GLU A 443 -2.45 -22.05 2.03
N ASP A 444 -3.36 -21.36 1.35
CA ASP A 444 -4.23 -20.35 1.94
C ASP A 444 -5.16 -20.95 3.02
N GLU A 445 -5.73 -22.12 2.78
CA GLU A 445 -6.53 -22.83 3.77
C GLU A 445 -5.69 -23.26 4.98
N ALA A 446 -4.46 -23.71 4.78
CA ALA A 446 -3.56 -24.06 5.87
C ALA A 446 -3.20 -22.84 6.74
N MET A 447 -2.94 -21.70 6.11
CA MET A 447 -2.65 -20.45 6.83
C MET A 447 -3.88 -19.93 7.60
N THR A 448 -5.08 -20.08 7.06
CA THR A 448 -6.29 -19.60 7.74
C THR A 448 -6.71 -20.49 8.90
N ARG A 449 -6.43 -21.79 8.88
CA ARG A 449 -6.85 -22.76 9.92
C ARG A 449 -6.42 -22.38 11.33
N GLN A 450 -5.20 -21.86 11.50
CA GLN A 450 -4.68 -21.47 12.80
C GLN A 450 -5.41 -20.28 13.45
N PHE A 451 -6.13 -19.50 12.65
CA PHE A 451 -6.91 -18.33 13.11
C PHE A 451 -8.42 -18.59 13.19
N ARG A 452 -8.90 -19.77 12.79
CA ARG A 452 -10.31 -20.15 12.98
C ARG A 452 -10.58 -20.59 14.42
N ALA A 453 -11.83 -20.44 14.89
CA ALA A 453 -12.22 -20.99 16.15
C ALA A 453 -11.90 -22.50 16.19
N PRO A 454 -11.42 -23.03 17.34
CA PRO A 454 -11.32 -24.47 17.49
C PRO A 454 -12.71 -25.08 17.26
N GLU A 455 -12.79 -26.10 16.38
CA GLU A 455 -14.04 -26.83 16.17
C GLU A 455 -14.54 -27.33 17.53
N VAL A 456 -15.69 -26.82 17.96
CA VAL A 456 -16.38 -27.38 19.11
C VAL A 456 -16.79 -28.82 18.70
N ARG A 457 -16.02 -29.79 19.12
CA ARG A 457 -16.47 -31.19 19.00
C ARG A 457 -17.74 -31.28 19.82
N GLU A 458 -18.89 -31.31 19.15
CA GLU A 458 -20.12 -31.78 19.78
C GLU A 458 -19.85 -33.19 20.28
N GLU A 459 -19.50 -33.30 21.55
CA GLU A 459 -19.64 -34.56 22.24
C GLU A 459 -21.12 -34.93 22.22
N THR A 460 -21.47 -35.77 21.26
CA THR A 460 -22.73 -36.45 21.21
C THR A 460 -22.92 -37.13 22.55
N ALA A 461 -23.63 -36.47 23.42
CA ALA A 461 -24.16 -37.09 24.63
C ALA A 461 -25.15 -38.21 24.20
N ARG A 462 -24.61 -39.40 24.00
CA ARG A 462 -25.42 -40.64 24.08
C ARG A 462 -25.69 -40.89 25.55
N LYS A 463 -26.88 -40.59 25.95
CA LYS A 463 -27.57 -41.30 27.03
C LYS A 463 -29.03 -41.53 26.64
#